data_01933a9c403991fe3590fb48d889cc10
#
_entry.id   01933a9c403991fe3590fb48d889cc10
#
_cell.length_a   1.000
_cell.length_b   1.000
_cell.length_c   1.000
_cell.angle_alpha   90.00
_cell.angle_beta   90.00
_cell.angle_gamma   90.00
#
_symmetry.space_group_name_H-M   'P 1'
#
loop_
_entity.id
_entity.type
_entity.pdbx_description
1 polymer ?
#
loop_
_entity_poly.entity_id
_entity_poly.type
_entity_poly.pdbx_seq_one_letter_code
_entity_poly.pdbx_strand_id
1 'polypeptide(L)'
;MTTAATPARSVLAQRVKQTLKPFMPAWVLKFHRDRNIRRQTALYEGKPLGEVFTHVYQTGGWGVAEDQSGFYSGSSSHDPKIVEPYVKAVTEYLGALSQPAVVDLGCGDFNVGKRIRAVCGRYVGCDVVDAAIQSNRTRFADLDVDFRCVDITTDPLPAGDIVFLRQVLDHLDNARIATVLSKLGPYKVLILTEYLPQSANFTPNVDKAIGSHLRLFGAQPSGLVLTAPPFNLKVRSARILCEVADSGGVIRTIAYELPQN
;
A
#
# COMPACT_ATOMS: atom_id res chain seq x y z
N MET A 1 -4.56 18.12 25.05
CA MET A 1 -4.58 16.66 25.13
C MET A 1 -6.03 16.21 25.18
N THR A 2 -6.63 15.94 24.05
CA THR A 2 -8.01 15.40 24.00
C THR A 2 -8.01 14.35 22.90
N THR A 3 -7.89 13.09 23.31
CA THR A 3 -8.11 11.93 22.45
C THR A 3 -9.59 11.92 22.07
N ALA A 4 -9.89 12.28 20.84
CA ALA A 4 -11.22 12.15 20.27
C ALA A 4 -11.52 10.66 20.08
N ALA A 5 -12.17 10.04 21.05
CA ALA A 5 -12.70 8.69 20.96
C ALA A 5 -13.70 8.65 19.78
N THR A 6 -13.43 7.81 18.81
CA THR A 6 -14.38 7.49 17.71
C THR A 6 -15.69 6.99 18.34
N PRO A 7 -16.85 7.58 18.06
CA PRO A 7 -18.08 7.23 18.78
C PRO A 7 -18.44 5.76 18.54
N ALA A 8 -18.71 5.02 19.59
CA ALA A 8 -19.06 3.58 19.58
C ALA A 8 -20.17 3.20 18.57
N ARG A 9 -21.01 4.14 18.18
CA ARG A 9 -22.03 4.01 17.13
C ARG A 9 -21.45 3.72 15.75
N SER A 10 -20.23 4.19 15.42
CA SER A 10 -19.60 3.94 14.11
C SER A 10 -19.08 2.52 13.99
N VAL A 11 -18.55 1.94 15.03
CA VAL A 11 -17.99 0.56 15.06
C VAL A 11 -19.12 -0.47 14.96
N LEU A 12 -20.21 -0.26 15.68
CA LEU A 12 -21.38 -1.16 15.61
C LEU A 12 -22.02 -1.12 14.21
N ALA A 13 -22.16 0.07 13.63
CA ALA A 13 -22.68 0.22 12.27
C ALA A 13 -21.77 -0.43 11.20
N GLN A 14 -20.44 -0.39 11.39
CA GLN A 14 -19.49 -1.06 10.50
C GLN A 14 -19.58 -2.59 10.63
N ARG A 15 -19.67 -3.13 11.86
CA ARG A 15 -19.86 -4.58 12.10
C ARG A 15 -21.16 -5.10 11.49
N VAL A 16 -22.27 -4.39 11.67
CA VAL A 16 -23.58 -4.74 11.06
C VAL A 16 -23.50 -4.70 9.54
N LYS A 17 -22.79 -3.72 8.95
CA LYS A 17 -22.56 -3.67 7.50
C LYS A 17 -21.72 -4.85 6.99
N GLN A 18 -20.70 -5.28 7.75
CA GLN A 18 -19.87 -6.42 7.37
C GLN A 18 -20.64 -7.75 7.40
N THR A 19 -21.49 -7.95 8.40
CA THR A 19 -22.33 -9.18 8.50
C THR A 19 -23.44 -9.26 7.45
N LEU A 20 -23.92 -8.12 6.93
CA LEU A 20 -24.97 -8.08 5.90
C LEU A 20 -24.41 -8.14 4.47
N LYS A 21 -23.14 -7.83 4.23
CA LYS A 21 -22.51 -7.83 2.90
C LYS A 21 -22.72 -9.14 2.10
N PRO A 22 -22.56 -10.34 2.69
CA PRO A 22 -22.74 -11.60 1.95
C PRO A 22 -24.15 -11.82 1.38
N PHE A 23 -25.16 -11.16 1.96
CA PHE A 23 -26.58 -11.31 1.57
C PHE A 23 -27.05 -10.19 0.63
N MET A 24 -26.21 -9.22 0.31
CA MET A 24 -26.60 -8.11 -0.57
C MET A 24 -26.40 -8.47 -2.05
N PRO A 25 -27.37 -8.19 -2.94
CA PRO A 25 -27.19 -8.36 -4.37
C PRO A 25 -25.98 -7.58 -4.91
N ALA A 26 -25.27 -8.16 -5.89
CA ALA A 26 -24.04 -7.58 -6.43
C ALA A 26 -24.23 -6.13 -6.97
N TRP A 27 -25.39 -5.82 -7.56
CA TRP A 27 -25.69 -4.49 -8.05
C TRP A 27 -25.82 -3.44 -6.93
N VAL A 28 -26.35 -3.83 -5.75
CA VAL A 28 -26.44 -2.96 -4.58
C VAL A 28 -25.04 -2.67 -4.04
N LEU A 29 -24.20 -3.70 -3.93
CA LEU A 29 -22.81 -3.52 -3.52
C LEU A 29 -22.04 -2.62 -4.48
N LYS A 30 -22.24 -2.81 -5.79
CA LYS A 30 -21.65 -1.97 -6.83
C LYS A 30 -22.11 -0.52 -6.70
N PHE A 31 -23.42 -0.27 -6.56
CA PHE A 31 -23.98 1.08 -6.40
C PHE A 31 -23.41 1.82 -5.18
N HIS A 32 -23.35 1.13 -4.02
CA HIS A 32 -22.77 1.71 -2.82
C HIS A 32 -21.28 2.00 -2.98
N ARG A 33 -20.54 1.12 -3.64
CA ARG A 33 -19.12 1.31 -3.93
C ARG A 33 -18.91 2.52 -4.85
N ASP A 34 -19.60 2.58 -5.97
CA ASP A 34 -19.46 3.67 -6.95
C ASP A 34 -19.84 5.03 -6.33
N ARG A 35 -20.87 5.06 -5.49
CA ARG A 35 -21.24 6.26 -4.73
C ARG A 35 -20.15 6.67 -3.76
N ASN A 36 -19.54 5.71 -3.06
CA ASN A 36 -18.47 5.98 -2.11
C ASN A 36 -17.20 6.49 -2.83
N ILE A 37 -16.84 5.90 -3.97
CA ILE A 37 -15.72 6.36 -4.81
C ILE A 37 -15.94 7.82 -5.24
N ARG A 38 -17.11 8.15 -5.81
CA ARG A 38 -17.42 9.54 -6.23
C ARG A 38 -17.31 10.52 -5.05
N ARG A 39 -17.83 10.13 -3.88
CA ARG A 39 -17.77 10.96 -2.68
C ARG A 39 -16.35 11.17 -2.20
N GLN A 40 -15.51 10.13 -2.20
CA GLN A 40 -14.10 10.23 -1.87
C GLN A 40 -13.34 11.10 -2.88
N THR A 41 -13.58 10.93 -4.18
CA THR A 41 -12.97 11.74 -5.23
C THR A 41 -13.22 13.23 -4.98
N ALA A 42 -14.48 13.64 -4.77
CA ALA A 42 -14.81 15.03 -4.49
C ALA A 42 -14.23 15.54 -3.16
N LEU A 43 -14.13 14.66 -2.14
CA LEU A 43 -13.58 15.02 -0.84
C LEU A 43 -12.06 15.26 -0.88
N TYR A 44 -11.34 14.52 -1.74
CA TYR A 44 -9.88 14.50 -1.78
C TYR A 44 -9.28 15.35 -2.91
N GLU A 45 -10.12 15.90 -3.78
CA GLU A 45 -9.68 16.77 -4.87
C GLU A 45 -8.86 17.96 -4.34
N GLY A 46 -7.68 18.17 -4.88
CA GLY A 46 -6.78 19.27 -4.51
C GLY A 46 -6.11 19.16 -3.13
N LYS A 47 -6.39 18.10 -2.34
CA LYS A 47 -5.79 17.96 -1.01
C LYS A 47 -4.40 17.35 -1.04
N PRO A 48 -3.51 17.74 -0.11
CA PRO A 48 -2.23 17.07 0.12
C PRO A 48 -2.45 15.60 0.51
N LEU A 49 -1.53 14.70 0.09
CA LEU A 49 -1.65 13.27 0.38
C LEU A 49 -1.68 12.97 1.89
N GLY A 50 -0.93 13.72 2.70
CA GLY A 50 -0.94 13.60 4.16
C GLY A 50 -2.33 13.79 4.77
N GLU A 51 -3.11 14.78 4.28
CA GLU A 51 -4.49 14.99 4.73
C GLU A 51 -5.41 13.87 4.27
N VAL A 52 -5.28 13.45 3.01
CA VAL A 52 -6.09 12.36 2.43
C VAL A 52 -5.93 11.07 3.23
N PHE A 53 -4.69 10.62 3.43
CA PHE A 53 -4.44 9.34 4.09
C PHE A 53 -4.61 9.42 5.61
N THR A 54 -4.40 10.58 6.24
CA THR A 54 -4.82 10.80 7.63
C THR A 54 -6.32 10.61 7.79
N HIS A 55 -7.13 11.18 6.88
CA HIS A 55 -8.58 10.98 6.89
C HIS A 55 -8.97 9.52 6.63
N VAL A 56 -8.26 8.81 5.74
CA VAL A 56 -8.50 7.37 5.48
C VAL A 56 -8.29 6.55 6.75
N TYR A 57 -7.20 6.77 7.51
CA TYR A 57 -6.96 6.11 8.79
C TYR A 57 -8.04 6.46 9.82
N GLN A 58 -8.34 7.74 10.00
CA GLN A 58 -9.31 8.22 11.00
C GLN A 58 -10.73 7.69 10.76
N THR A 59 -11.10 7.48 9.50
CA THR A 59 -12.43 6.99 9.13
C THR A 59 -12.50 5.48 8.95
N GLY A 60 -11.38 4.76 9.17
CA GLY A 60 -11.31 3.32 8.95
C GLY A 60 -11.51 2.93 7.50
N GLY A 61 -10.99 3.73 6.55
CA GLY A 61 -11.12 3.48 5.11
C GLY A 61 -10.50 2.16 4.66
N TRP A 62 -9.52 1.65 5.40
CA TRP A 62 -8.91 0.32 5.23
C TRP A 62 -9.40 -0.70 6.26
N GLY A 63 -10.29 -0.32 7.17
CA GLY A 63 -10.74 -1.11 8.31
C GLY A 63 -10.22 -0.55 9.63
N VAL A 64 -10.45 -1.29 10.70
CA VAL A 64 -9.97 -0.96 12.05
C VAL A 64 -9.38 -2.22 12.68
N ALA A 65 -8.32 -2.07 13.48
CA ALA A 65 -7.77 -3.17 14.25
C ALA A 65 -8.82 -3.72 15.23
N GLU A 66 -8.81 -5.03 15.46
CA GLU A 66 -9.77 -5.69 16.35
C GLU A 66 -9.68 -5.15 17.78
N ASP A 67 -8.47 -4.86 18.25
CA ASP A 67 -8.18 -4.30 19.56
C ASP A 67 -8.31 -2.77 19.63
N GLN A 68 -8.68 -2.12 18.53
CA GLN A 68 -8.77 -0.65 18.38
C GLN A 68 -7.48 0.10 18.76
N SER A 69 -6.36 -0.60 18.85
CA SER A 69 -5.06 -0.01 19.19
C SER A 69 -4.30 0.42 17.94
N GLY A 70 -4.18 1.72 17.74
CA GLY A 70 -3.26 2.31 16.77
C GLY A 70 -3.77 2.35 15.32
N PHE A 71 -2.83 2.41 14.39
CA PHE A 71 -3.08 2.46 12.95
C PHE A 71 -3.28 1.05 12.38
N TYR A 72 -4.16 0.92 11.37
CA TYR A 72 -4.45 -0.33 10.69
C TYR A 72 -4.35 -0.13 9.18
N SER A 73 -3.35 -0.76 8.57
CA SER A 73 -3.03 -0.61 7.14
C SER A 73 -3.76 -1.62 6.24
N GLY A 74 -4.93 -2.09 6.66
CA GLY A 74 -5.77 -2.99 5.88
C GLY A 74 -5.53 -4.48 6.13
N SER A 75 -6.52 -5.31 5.77
CA SER A 75 -6.47 -6.77 5.96
C SER A 75 -5.26 -7.42 5.27
N SER A 76 -4.88 -6.93 4.11
CA SER A 76 -3.72 -7.44 3.36
C SER A 76 -2.38 -7.27 4.09
N SER A 77 -2.31 -6.41 5.10
CA SER A 77 -1.15 -6.24 5.98
C SER A 77 -1.25 -7.03 7.29
N HIS A 78 -2.40 -7.68 7.55
CA HIS A 78 -2.68 -8.38 8.80
C HIS A 78 -3.12 -9.83 8.62
N ASP A 79 -3.76 -10.20 7.49
CA ASP A 79 -4.18 -11.58 7.24
C ASP A 79 -2.96 -12.48 7.01
N PRO A 80 -2.71 -13.51 7.86
CA PRO A 80 -1.58 -14.41 7.69
C PRO A 80 -1.54 -15.10 6.33
N LYS A 81 -2.70 -15.38 5.71
CA LYS A 81 -2.78 -15.99 4.38
C LYS A 81 -2.11 -15.14 3.30
N ILE A 82 -2.10 -13.83 3.49
CA ILE A 82 -1.50 -12.86 2.56
C ILE A 82 -0.07 -12.52 2.99
N VAL A 83 0.13 -12.31 4.29
CA VAL A 83 1.39 -11.81 4.83
C VAL A 83 2.47 -12.89 4.85
N GLU A 84 2.14 -14.15 5.23
CA GLU A 84 3.15 -15.21 5.34
C GLU A 84 3.87 -15.52 4.01
N PRO A 85 3.14 -15.73 2.87
CA PRO A 85 3.81 -15.96 1.58
C PRO A 85 4.71 -14.80 1.16
N TYR A 86 4.25 -13.56 1.39
CA TYR A 86 5.03 -12.36 1.09
C TYR A 86 6.31 -12.29 1.92
N VAL A 87 6.19 -12.41 3.25
CA VAL A 87 7.35 -12.35 4.17
C VAL A 87 8.35 -13.43 3.82
N LYS A 88 7.91 -14.67 3.59
CA LYS A 88 8.79 -15.77 3.19
C LYS A 88 9.56 -15.43 1.92
N ALA A 89 8.86 -15.08 0.83
CA ALA A 89 9.48 -14.84 -0.45
C ALA A 89 10.44 -13.63 -0.45
N VAL A 90 10.08 -12.54 0.25
CA VAL A 90 10.92 -11.35 0.35
C VAL A 90 12.13 -11.61 1.25
N THR A 91 11.95 -12.32 2.37
CA THR A 91 13.06 -12.69 3.25
C THR A 91 14.07 -13.59 2.53
N GLU A 92 13.60 -14.59 1.76
CA GLU A 92 14.46 -15.45 0.93
C GLU A 92 15.22 -14.63 -0.12
N TYR A 93 14.53 -13.70 -0.79
CA TYR A 93 15.14 -12.83 -1.80
C TYR A 93 16.24 -11.92 -1.19
N LEU A 94 15.93 -11.26 -0.08
CA LEU A 94 16.87 -10.36 0.61
C LEU A 94 18.03 -11.14 1.27
N GLY A 95 17.77 -12.32 1.79
CA GLY A 95 18.77 -13.18 2.42
C GLY A 95 19.88 -13.65 1.47
N ALA A 96 19.58 -13.66 0.15
CA ALA A 96 20.59 -13.91 -0.88
C ALA A 96 21.49 -12.69 -1.15
N LEU A 97 21.17 -11.52 -0.58
CA LEU A 97 21.92 -10.29 -0.70
C LEU A 97 22.67 -10.00 0.60
N SER A 98 23.81 -9.31 0.50
CA SER A 98 24.63 -8.99 1.68
C SER A 98 24.06 -7.80 2.45
N GLN A 99 23.02 -8.01 3.26
CA GLN A 99 22.38 -7.00 4.10
C GLN A 99 22.08 -5.67 3.36
N PRO A 100 21.16 -5.67 2.40
CA PRO A 100 20.88 -4.48 1.59
C PRO A 100 20.28 -3.36 2.43
N ALA A 101 20.54 -2.11 2.03
CA ALA A 101 19.87 -0.93 2.56
C ALA A 101 18.47 -0.82 1.93
N VAL A 102 17.42 -0.94 2.75
CA VAL A 102 16.02 -0.96 2.33
C VAL A 102 15.35 0.37 2.63
N VAL A 103 14.56 0.86 1.70
CA VAL A 103 13.64 1.99 1.85
C VAL A 103 12.22 1.52 1.57
N ASP A 104 11.36 1.56 2.59
CA ASP A 104 9.96 1.11 2.54
C ASP A 104 9.06 2.34 2.40
N LEU A 105 8.57 2.59 1.20
CA LEU A 105 7.74 3.74 0.88
C LEU A 105 6.26 3.39 1.06
N GLY A 106 5.61 4.02 2.03
CA GLY A 106 4.27 3.70 2.49
C GLY A 106 4.28 2.52 3.48
N CYS A 107 5.17 2.57 4.48
CA CYS A 107 5.35 1.50 5.47
C CYS A 107 4.12 1.26 6.36
N GLY A 108 3.16 2.19 6.36
CA GLY A 108 1.92 2.10 7.13
C GLY A 108 2.14 1.88 8.62
N ASP A 109 1.41 0.92 9.21
CA ASP A 109 1.53 0.51 10.62
C ASP A 109 2.74 -0.38 10.92
N PHE A 110 3.59 -0.61 9.93
CA PHE A 110 4.81 -1.40 9.98
C PHE A 110 4.63 -2.87 10.39
N ASN A 111 3.41 -3.38 10.35
CA ASN A 111 3.13 -4.78 10.74
C ASN A 111 3.85 -5.80 9.86
N VAL A 112 4.05 -5.49 8.59
CA VAL A 112 4.79 -6.34 7.63
C VAL A 112 6.29 -6.06 7.68
N GLY A 113 6.69 -4.77 7.68
CA GLY A 113 8.09 -4.36 7.68
C GLY A 113 8.90 -4.92 8.86
N LYS A 114 8.32 -4.95 10.07
CA LYS A 114 8.95 -5.52 11.26
C LYS A 114 9.39 -6.98 11.10
N ARG A 115 8.72 -7.74 10.22
CA ARG A 115 8.97 -9.17 10.00
C ARG A 115 10.14 -9.45 9.06
N ILE A 116 10.48 -8.47 8.22
CA ILE A 116 11.60 -8.58 7.26
C ILE A 116 12.82 -7.77 7.69
N ARG A 117 12.68 -6.91 8.72
CA ARG A 117 13.78 -6.03 9.21
C ARG A 117 15.09 -6.77 9.48
N ALA A 118 15.01 -7.99 10.06
CA ALA A 118 16.18 -8.73 10.50
C ALA A 118 17.15 -9.16 9.37
N VAL A 119 16.65 -9.23 8.12
CA VAL A 119 17.49 -9.60 6.95
C VAL A 119 18.00 -8.39 6.17
N CYS A 120 17.73 -7.18 6.66
CA CYS A 120 18.18 -5.92 6.09
C CYS A 120 19.34 -5.34 6.89
N GLY A 121 20.28 -4.66 6.23
CA GLY A 121 21.29 -3.85 6.89
C GLY A 121 20.66 -2.59 7.49
N ARG A 122 20.55 -1.53 6.72
CA ARG A 122 19.78 -0.33 7.07
C ARG A 122 18.34 -0.46 6.62
N TYR A 123 17.40 0.06 7.43
CA TYR A 123 15.99 0.12 7.06
C TYR A 123 15.41 1.52 7.31
N VAL A 124 14.83 2.12 6.27
CA VAL A 124 14.12 3.40 6.37
C VAL A 124 12.66 3.16 6.08
N GLY A 125 11.79 3.37 7.07
CA GLY A 125 10.33 3.28 6.90
C GLY A 125 9.72 4.66 6.67
N CYS A 126 9.08 4.87 5.53
CA CYS A 126 8.48 6.14 5.14
C CYS A 126 6.96 6.03 5.04
N ASP A 127 6.23 7.01 5.55
CA ASP A 127 4.81 7.18 5.30
C ASP A 127 4.46 8.67 5.27
N VAL A 128 3.40 9.04 4.58
CA VAL A 128 2.94 10.43 4.48
C VAL A 128 2.13 10.87 5.71
N VAL A 129 1.69 9.92 6.54
CA VAL A 129 0.89 10.19 7.75
C VAL A 129 1.79 10.29 8.97
N ASP A 130 2.10 11.51 9.39
CA ASP A 130 3.02 11.77 10.52
C ASP A 130 2.62 11.03 11.80
N ALA A 131 1.34 11.00 12.14
CA ALA A 131 0.87 10.30 13.33
C ALA A 131 1.13 8.78 13.28
N ALA A 132 1.11 8.14 12.09
CA ALA A 132 1.50 6.75 11.93
C ALA A 132 3.01 6.56 12.15
N ILE A 133 3.82 7.48 11.62
CA ILE A 133 5.28 7.49 11.81
C ILE A 133 5.65 7.66 13.29
N GLN A 134 5.00 8.58 14.02
CA GLN A 134 5.24 8.77 15.47
C GLN A 134 4.85 7.52 16.28
N SER A 135 3.73 6.88 15.91
CA SER A 135 3.32 5.61 16.51
C SER A 135 4.37 4.52 16.28
N ASN A 136 4.87 4.40 15.04
CA ASN A 136 5.88 3.40 14.69
C ASN A 136 7.21 3.63 15.42
N ARG A 137 7.68 4.88 15.54
CA ARG A 137 8.88 5.22 16.32
C ARG A 137 8.79 4.77 17.77
N THR A 138 7.61 4.86 18.37
CA THR A 138 7.39 4.43 19.76
C THR A 138 7.27 2.90 19.86
N ARG A 139 6.49 2.29 18.95
CA ARG A 139 6.16 0.85 19.03
C ARG A 139 7.30 -0.06 18.64
N PHE A 140 8.22 0.41 17.80
CA PHE A 140 9.31 -0.36 17.21
C PHE A 140 10.69 0.28 17.47
N ALA A 141 10.84 0.94 18.61
CA ALA A 141 12.07 1.61 18.99
C ALA A 141 13.28 0.67 19.09
N ASP A 142 13.04 -0.61 19.35
CA ASP A 142 14.03 -1.68 19.47
C ASP A 142 14.49 -2.27 18.13
N LEU A 143 13.83 -1.94 17.01
CA LEU A 143 14.11 -2.55 15.71
C LEU A 143 15.16 -1.82 14.87
N ASP A 144 15.74 -0.73 15.36
CA ASP A 144 16.72 0.10 14.61
C ASP A 144 16.22 0.47 13.21
N VAL A 145 15.03 1.07 13.14
CA VAL A 145 14.40 1.56 11.92
C VAL A 145 14.37 3.09 11.93
N ASP A 146 14.84 3.69 10.83
CA ASP A 146 14.76 5.13 10.62
C ASP A 146 13.37 5.50 10.04
N PHE A 147 12.44 5.84 10.90
CA PHE A 147 11.08 6.21 10.49
C PHE A 147 10.98 7.70 10.10
N ARG A 148 10.48 7.98 8.89
CA ARG A 148 10.38 9.34 8.32
C ARG A 148 8.99 9.63 7.78
N CYS A 149 8.48 10.84 8.08
CA CYS A 149 7.30 11.36 7.39
C CYS A 149 7.75 11.90 6.01
N VAL A 150 7.28 11.28 4.92
CA VAL A 150 7.71 11.58 3.55
C VAL A 150 6.50 11.49 2.61
N ASP A 151 6.22 12.55 1.88
CA ASP A 151 5.35 12.49 0.70
C ASP A 151 6.19 12.04 -0.50
N ILE A 152 6.01 10.79 -0.92
CA ILE A 152 6.77 10.19 -2.01
C ILE A 152 6.58 10.91 -3.35
N THR A 153 5.56 11.75 -3.49
CA THR A 153 5.29 12.50 -4.72
C THR A 153 6.04 13.83 -4.78
N THR A 154 6.28 14.49 -3.64
CA THR A 154 6.90 15.82 -3.58
C THR A 154 8.31 15.80 -2.98
N ASP A 155 8.54 15.00 -1.95
CA ASP A 155 9.79 15.04 -1.19
C ASP A 155 10.91 14.23 -1.86
N PRO A 156 12.19 14.53 -1.57
CA PRO A 156 13.30 13.66 -1.91
C PRO A 156 13.15 12.30 -1.23
N LEU A 157 13.44 11.22 -1.97
CA LEU A 157 13.42 9.87 -1.40
C LEU A 157 14.74 9.57 -0.67
N PRO A 158 14.70 8.81 0.45
CA PRO A 158 15.91 8.39 1.15
C PRO A 158 16.81 7.51 0.28
N ALA A 159 18.12 7.59 0.47
CA ALA A 159 19.08 6.71 -0.21
C ALA A 159 18.97 5.26 0.29
N GLY A 160 19.09 4.29 -0.62
CA GLY A 160 19.07 2.86 -0.34
C GLY A 160 19.42 2.03 -1.57
N ASP A 161 19.57 0.73 -1.37
CA ASP A 161 19.81 -0.21 -2.47
C ASP A 161 18.48 -0.71 -3.07
N ILE A 162 17.51 -0.99 -2.20
CA ILE A 162 16.23 -1.58 -2.55
C ILE A 162 15.10 -0.68 -2.05
N VAL A 163 14.15 -0.43 -2.91
CA VAL A 163 12.92 0.30 -2.56
C VAL A 163 11.72 -0.65 -2.55
N PHE A 164 10.90 -0.57 -1.50
CA PHE A 164 9.62 -1.27 -1.41
C PHE A 164 8.48 -0.31 -1.70
N LEU A 165 7.51 -0.79 -2.46
CA LEU A 165 6.20 -0.19 -2.65
C LEU A 165 5.17 -1.32 -2.55
N ARG A 166 4.55 -1.43 -1.37
CA ARG A 166 3.60 -2.50 -1.08
C ARG A 166 2.21 -1.95 -0.89
N GLN A 167 1.37 -2.10 -1.92
CA GLN A 167 -0.02 -1.62 -1.92
C GLN A 167 -0.14 -0.11 -1.64
N VAL A 168 0.76 0.65 -2.25
CA VAL A 168 0.84 2.11 -2.13
C VAL A 168 0.39 2.78 -3.41
N LEU A 169 0.94 2.36 -4.54
CA LEU A 169 0.69 3.02 -5.82
C LEU A 169 -0.76 2.87 -6.27
N ASP A 170 -1.43 1.77 -5.88
CA ASP A 170 -2.85 1.57 -6.22
C ASP A 170 -3.78 2.60 -5.54
N HIS A 171 -3.30 3.36 -4.56
CA HIS A 171 -4.02 4.45 -3.91
C HIS A 171 -3.82 5.82 -4.58
N LEU A 172 -2.92 5.90 -5.56
CA LEU A 172 -2.56 7.13 -6.28
C LEU A 172 -3.16 7.15 -7.70
N ASP A 173 -3.29 8.35 -8.28
CA ASP A 173 -3.54 8.53 -9.71
C ASP A 173 -2.26 8.31 -10.53
N ASN A 174 -2.43 8.18 -11.85
CA ASN A 174 -1.32 7.88 -12.74
C ASN A 174 -0.28 9.00 -12.81
N ALA A 175 -0.66 10.26 -12.65
CA ALA A 175 0.27 11.39 -12.67
C ALA A 175 1.23 11.33 -11.46
N ARG A 176 0.70 11.02 -10.27
CA ARG A 176 1.50 10.84 -9.06
C ARG A 176 2.38 9.62 -9.12
N ILE A 177 1.86 8.50 -9.66
CA ILE A 177 2.67 7.30 -9.90
C ILE A 177 3.85 7.62 -10.82
N ALA A 178 3.63 8.30 -11.94
CA ALA A 178 4.70 8.70 -12.86
C ALA A 178 5.78 9.55 -12.15
N THR A 179 5.36 10.47 -11.27
CA THR A 179 6.28 11.27 -10.45
C THR A 179 7.11 10.38 -9.51
N VAL A 180 6.49 9.42 -8.81
CA VAL A 180 7.23 8.48 -7.94
C VAL A 180 8.24 7.68 -8.76
N LEU A 181 7.81 7.11 -9.90
CA LEU A 181 8.68 6.30 -10.74
C LEU A 181 9.90 7.08 -11.26
N SER A 182 9.75 8.38 -11.55
CA SER A 182 10.87 9.23 -12.00
C SER A 182 11.98 9.41 -10.96
N LYS A 183 11.68 9.14 -9.68
CA LYS A 183 12.63 9.25 -8.56
C LYS A 183 13.34 7.93 -8.23
N LEU A 184 12.96 6.81 -8.87
CA LEU A 184 13.48 5.48 -8.50
C LEU A 184 14.85 5.16 -9.11
N GLY A 185 15.38 5.95 -10.03
CA GLY A 185 16.66 5.70 -10.70
C GLY A 185 17.87 5.39 -9.79
N PRO A 186 17.99 5.99 -8.60
CA PRO A 186 19.10 5.67 -7.68
C PRO A 186 19.05 4.28 -7.03
N TYR A 187 17.90 3.60 -7.04
CA TYR A 187 17.78 2.27 -6.45
C TYR A 187 18.17 1.17 -7.44
N LYS A 188 18.74 0.07 -6.93
CA LYS A 188 19.11 -1.10 -7.74
C LYS A 188 17.90 -1.99 -8.04
N VAL A 189 16.99 -2.11 -7.05
CA VAL A 189 15.83 -2.98 -7.13
C VAL A 189 14.58 -2.27 -6.58
N LEU A 190 13.48 -2.42 -7.31
CA LEU A 190 12.13 -2.12 -6.81
C LEU A 190 11.41 -3.43 -6.49
N ILE A 191 10.99 -3.62 -5.25
CA ILE A 191 10.05 -4.68 -4.88
C ILE A 191 8.65 -4.07 -4.83
N LEU A 192 7.86 -4.36 -5.85
CA LEU A 192 6.48 -3.90 -5.98
C LEU A 192 5.51 -5.01 -5.58
N THR A 193 4.52 -4.66 -4.75
CA THR A 193 3.41 -5.55 -4.41
C THR A 193 2.10 -4.82 -4.63
N GLU A 194 1.28 -5.30 -5.58
CA GLU A 194 0.00 -4.67 -5.90
C GLU A 194 -1.06 -5.69 -6.30
N TYR A 195 -2.33 -5.27 -6.28
CA TYR A 195 -3.44 -6.05 -6.77
C TYR A 195 -3.50 -6.06 -8.31
N LEU A 196 -3.75 -7.25 -8.85
CA LEU A 196 -4.08 -7.46 -10.26
C LEU A 196 -5.42 -8.19 -10.39
N PRO A 197 -6.19 -7.97 -11.46
CA PRO A 197 -7.33 -8.82 -11.78
C PRO A 197 -6.90 -10.28 -11.97
N GLN A 198 -7.78 -11.20 -11.59
CA GLN A 198 -7.52 -12.64 -11.76
C GLN A 198 -7.50 -13.05 -13.23
N SER A 199 -8.28 -12.38 -14.07
CA SER A 199 -8.24 -12.55 -15.53
C SER A 199 -6.93 -11.98 -16.07
N ALA A 200 -6.22 -12.75 -16.90
CA ALA A 200 -5.04 -12.27 -17.60
C ALA A 200 -5.36 -11.19 -18.67
N ASN A 201 -6.60 -11.13 -19.11
CA ASN A 201 -7.05 -10.18 -20.13
C ASN A 201 -7.73 -8.97 -19.47
N PHE A 202 -6.93 -8.00 -19.01
CA PHE A 202 -7.41 -6.74 -18.48
C PHE A 202 -6.61 -5.56 -19.04
N THR A 203 -7.21 -4.37 -19.04
CA THR A 203 -6.49 -3.14 -19.38
C THR A 203 -5.67 -2.70 -18.19
N PRO A 204 -4.32 -2.72 -18.24
CA PRO A 204 -3.50 -2.26 -17.12
C PRO A 204 -3.57 -0.74 -16.96
N ASN A 205 -3.26 -0.28 -15.76
CA ASN A 205 -2.99 1.12 -15.43
C ASN A 205 -4.15 2.08 -15.77
N VAL A 206 -5.41 1.60 -15.72
CA VAL A 206 -6.58 2.50 -15.85
C VAL A 206 -6.49 3.55 -14.74
N ASP A 207 -6.56 4.83 -15.12
CA ASP A 207 -6.41 5.92 -14.16
C ASP A 207 -7.58 5.99 -13.18
N LYS A 208 -7.30 6.54 -11.99
CA LYS A 208 -8.29 6.73 -10.94
C LYS A 208 -7.92 7.91 -10.05
N ALA A 209 -8.91 8.46 -9.35
CA ALA A 209 -8.65 9.44 -8.30
C ALA A 209 -7.94 8.81 -7.09
N ILE A 210 -7.22 9.63 -6.33
CA ILE A 210 -6.58 9.23 -5.06
C ILE A 210 -7.61 8.76 -4.03
N GLY A 211 -7.21 7.84 -3.17
CA GLY A 211 -8.06 7.35 -2.08
C GLY A 211 -7.88 5.88 -1.77
N SER A 212 -8.68 5.38 -0.81
CA SER A 212 -8.54 4.01 -0.29
C SER A 212 -9.04 2.91 -1.23
N HIS A 213 -9.75 3.24 -2.31
CA HIS A 213 -10.30 2.25 -3.24
C HIS A 213 -9.21 1.73 -4.20
N LEU A 214 -9.29 0.44 -4.55
CA LEU A 214 -8.35 -0.23 -5.45
C LEU A 214 -8.84 -0.15 -6.91
N ARG A 215 -7.90 -0.14 -7.88
CA ARG A 215 -8.20 -0.25 -9.32
C ARG A 215 -8.97 -1.52 -9.67
N LEU A 216 -8.69 -2.60 -8.95
CA LEU A 216 -9.39 -3.88 -9.10
C LEU A 216 -10.92 -3.73 -9.06
N PHE A 217 -11.43 -2.79 -8.25
CA PHE A 217 -12.86 -2.56 -8.03
C PHE A 217 -13.40 -1.32 -8.74
N GLY A 218 -12.66 -0.76 -9.67
CA GLY A 218 -13.09 0.34 -10.52
C GLY A 218 -14.25 -0.02 -11.45
N ALA A 219 -14.72 0.94 -12.22
CA ALA A 219 -15.76 0.71 -13.26
C ALA A 219 -15.27 -0.32 -14.29
N GLN A 220 -14.00 -0.25 -14.65
CA GLN A 220 -13.25 -1.25 -15.40
C GLN A 220 -12.19 -1.84 -14.47
N PRO A 221 -12.27 -3.13 -14.11
CA PRO A 221 -11.25 -3.77 -13.30
C PRO A 221 -9.87 -3.64 -13.93
N SER A 222 -8.90 -3.17 -13.17
CA SER A 222 -7.54 -2.90 -13.62
C SER A 222 -6.55 -3.24 -12.50
N GLY A 223 -5.28 -3.20 -12.81
CA GLY A 223 -4.18 -3.36 -11.87
C GLY A 223 -2.92 -2.69 -12.40
N LEU A 224 -1.92 -2.51 -11.56
CA LEU A 224 -0.69 -1.83 -11.92
C LEU A 224 0.32 -2.78 -12.56
N VAL A 225 0.70 -2.45 -13.80
CA VAL A 225 1.77 -3.09 -14.57
C VAL A 225 2.74 -1.99 -14.99
N LEU A 226 3.76 -1.71 -14.18
CA LEU A 226 4.62 -0.54 -14.37
C LEU A 226 5.41 -0.56 -15.69
N THR A 227 5.65 -1.73 -16.27
CA THR A 227 6.32 -1.89 -17.57
C THR A 227 5.41 -1.66 -18.77
N ALA A 228 4.09 -1.53 -18.55
CA ALA A 228 3.10 -1.20 -19.58
C ALA A 228 2.79 0.31 -19.62
N PRO A 229 2.17 0.81 -20.72
CA PRO A 229 1.71 2.19 -20.78
C PRO A 229 0.73 2.53 -19.65
N PRO A 230 0.68 3.77 -19.17
CA PRO A 230 1.46 4.93 -19.63
C PRO A 230 2.88 5.00 -19.02
N PHE A 231 3.22 4.15 -18.06
CA PHE A 231 4.47 4.26 -17.29
C PHE A 231 5.69 3.81 -18.06
N ASN A 232 5.62 2.66 -18.76
CA ASN A 232 6.72 2.09 -19.55
C ASN A 232 8.05 2.04 -18.78
N LEU A 233 7.98 1.69 -17.47
CA LEU A 233 9.15 1.58 -16.61
C LEU A 233 10.20 0.69 -17.25
N LYS A 234 11.40 1.21 -17.45
CA LYS A 234 12.54 0.45 -17.97
C LYS A 234 13.14 -0.38 -16.85
N VAL A 235 13.29 -1.67 -17.09
CA VAL A 235 13.86 -2.62 -16.15
C VAL A 235 14.87 -3.51 -16.85
N ARG A 236 15.89 -3.97 -16.14
CA ARG A 236 16.86 -4.96 -16.63
C ARG A 236 16.29 -6.37 -16.58
N SER A 237 15.59 -6.67 -15.52
CA SER A 237 14.88 -7.93 -15.30
C SER A 237 13.66 -7.74 -14.42
N ALA A 238 12.74 -8.71 -14.46
CA ALA A 238 11.58 -8.78 -13.58
C ALA A 238 11.40 -10.22 -13.09
N ARG A 239 11.29 -10.42 -11.79
CA ARG A 239 11.07 -11.73 -11.16
C ARG A 239 9.86 -11.67 -10.25
N ILE A 240 8.85 -12.51 -10.51
CA ILE A 240 7.74 -12.71 -9.58
C ILE A 240 8.28 -13.47 -8.35
N LEU A 241 8.13 -12.89 -7.17
CA LEU A 241 8.55 -13.49 -5.91
C LEU A 241 7.43 -14.33 -5.30
N CYS A 242 6.21 -13.80 -5.27
CA CYS A 242 5.02 -14.55 -4.83
C CYS A 242 3.74 -13.98 -5.42
N GLU A 243 2.68 -14.79 -5.36
CA GLU A 243 1.32 -14.44 -5.71
C GLU A 243 0.36 -15.03 -4.68
N VAL A 244 -0.61 -14.23 -4.26
CA VAL A 244 -1.65 -14.65 -3.31
C VAL A 244 -3.00 -14.25 -3.86
N ALA A 245 -3.92 -15.22 -4.00
CA ALA A 245 -5.29 -14.93 -4.40
C ALA A 245 -6.04 -14.25 -3.24
N ASP A 246 -6.67 -13.12 -3.51
CA ASP A 246 -7.51 -12.41 -2.55
C ASP A 246 -8.59 -11.58 -3.26
N SER A 247 -9.78 -11.52 -2.65
CA SER A 247 -10.88 -10.61 -3.01
C SER A 247 -11.23 -10.57 -4.51
N GLY A 248 -11.09 -11.71 -5.23
CA GLY A 248 -11.36 -11.83 -6.66
C GLY A 248 -10.25 -11.31 -7.57
N GLY A 249 -9.08 -11.03 -6.99
CA GLY A 249 -7.84 -10.66 -7.66
C GLY A 249 -6.67 -11.51 -7.20
N VAL A 250 -5.47 -11.06 -7.57
CA VAL A 250 -4.19 -11.62 -7.15
C VAL A 250 -3.33 -10.49 -6.61
N ILE A 251 -2.79 -10.65 -5.42
CA ILE A 251 -1.73 -9.80 -4.89
C ILE A 251 -0.41 -10.38 -5.40
N ARG A 252 0.27 -9.65 -6.29
CA ARG A 252 1.52 -10.08 -6.89
C ARG A 252 2.67 -9.24 -6.35
N THR A 253 3.75 -9.91 -5.95
CA THR A 253 5.02 -9.29 -5.57
C THR A 253 6.06 -9.56 -6.66
N ILE A 254 6.64 -8.50 -7.20
CA ILE A 254 7.66 -8.54 -8.26
C ILE A 254 8.89 -7.79 -7.79
N ALA A 255 10.07 -8.39 -7.99
CA ALA A 255 11.35 -7.69 -7.93
C ALA A 255 11.72 -7.22 -9.34
N TYR A 256 11.85 -5.92 -9.54
CA TYR A 256 12.33 -5.28 -10.76
C TYR A 256 13.77 -4.82 -10.55
N GLU A 257 14.72 -5.34 -11.32
CA GLU A 257 16.06 -4.77 -11.38
C GLU A 257 16.04 -3.50 -12.22
N LEU A 258 16.42 -2.39 -11.63
CA LEU A 258 16.41 -1.08 -12.29
C LEU A 258 17.72 -0.86 -13.06
N PRO A 259 17.69 -0.14 -14.20
CA PRO A 259 18.90 0.28 -14.87
C PRO A 259 19.75 1.14 -13.92
N GLN A 260 21.05 0.86 -13.91
CA GLN A 260 22.00 1.73 -13.21
C GLN A 260 22.63 2.68 -14.22
N ASN A 261 22.61 3.98 -13.93
CA ASN A 261 23.24 5.02 -14.76
C ASN A 261 24.75 5.02 -14.58
#